data_27c4709a5b27bf70ebfbd96463680b82
#
_entry.id   27c4709a5b27bf70ebfbd96463680b82
#
_cell.length_a   1.000
_cell.length_b   1.000
_cell.length_c   1.000
_cell.angle_alpha   90.00
_cell.angle_beta   90.00
_cell.angle_gamma   90.00
#
_symmetry.space_group_name_H-M   'P 1'
#
loop_
_entity.id
_entity.type
_entity.pdbx_description
1 polymer ?
#
loop_
_entity_poly.entity_id
_entity_poly.type
_entity_poly.pdbx_seq_one_letter_code
_entity_poly.pdbx_strand_id
1 'polypeptide(L)'
;DCIEDLRVYLTKSSQNILDSCAGAKVRCADLLYTYIDVEPVAFDRNHYCIDLTFYYRILADATVGVNRPVALQGLAMFSKRAVLCGEDSRAHIYTSRTRLDGSDGLSRVSATHPTAVVEVLDPMVLSSKIRQGHCHEQVAQIPPCICGLFDEELVTSDGNRQLLVTL
;
A
#
# COMPACT_ATOMS: atom_id res chain seq x y z
N ASP A 1 4.64 -6.41 13.16
CA ASP A 1 5.92 -6.07 12.51
C ASP A 1 6.06 -4.55 12.47
N CYS A 2 7.26 -4.02 12.67
CA CYS A 2 7.59 -2.61 12.45
C CYS A 2 8.02 -2.47 10.98
N ILE A 3 7.41 -1.53 10.26
CA ILE A 3 7.68 -1.28 8.84
C ILE A 3 8.37 0.09 8.76
N GLU A 4 9.68 0.08 8.54
CA GLU A 4 10.49 1.28 8.57
C GLU A 4 10.56 1.97 7.20
N ASP A 5 10.59 3.31 7.24
CA ASP A 5 10.91 4.17 6.10
C ASP A 5 10.09 3.93 4.84
N LEU A 6 8.79 3.64 5.00
CA LEU A 6 7.88 3.58 3.86
C LEU A 6 7.79 4.93 3.17
N ARG A 7 8.00 4.93 1.86
CA ARG A 7 7.78 6.12 1.04
C ARG A 7 6.30 6.45 0.94
N VAL A 8 5.96 7.72 1.11
CA VAL A 8 4.61 8.24 0.90
C VAL A 8 4.53 8.91 -0.47
N TYR A 9 3.68 8.38 -1.35
CA TYR A 9 3.35 8.95 -2.66
C TYR A 9 2.25 9.98 -2.44
N LEU A 10 2.61 11.25 -2.42
CA LEU A 10 1.69 12.35 -2.14
C LEU A 10 0.82 12.68 -3.35
N THR A 11 -0.35 13.28 -3.10
CA THR A 11 -1.12 13.93 -4.16
C THR A 11 -0.33 15.12 -4.72
N LYS A 12 -0.65 15.53 -5.95
CA LYS A 12 0.09 16.59 -6.65
C LYS A 12 0.16 17.91 -5.85
N SER A 13 -0.97 18.34 -5.27
CA SER A 13 -1.01 19.52 -4.41
C SER A 13 -0.18 19.35 -3.14
N SER A 14 -0.27 18.17 -2.50
CA SER A 14 0.49 17.84 -1.29
C SER A 14 2.00 17.78 -1.53
N GLN A 15 2.43 17.28 -2.70
CA GLN A 15 3.87 17.27 -3.07
C GLN A 15 4.42 18.69 -3.23
N ASN A 16 3.69 19.60 -3.88
CA ASN A 16 4.09 20.98 -4.03
C ASN A 16 4.25 21.69 -2.66
N ILE A 17 3.38 21.36 -1.71
CA ILE A 17 3.48 21.89 -0.35
C ILE A 17 4.69 21.29 0.37
N LEU A 18 4.93 19.98 0.24
CA LEU A 18 6.08 19.30 0.85
C LEU A 18 7.40 19.93 0.36
N ASP A 19 7.51 20.22 -0.93
CA ASP A 19 8.72 20.78 -1.54
C ASP A 19 9.05 22.18 -1.01
N SER A 20 8.06 22.93 -0.52
CA SER A 20 8.23 24.30 0.00
C SER A 20 8.13 24.41 1.53
N CYS A 21 7.68 23.37 2.25
CA CYS A 21 7.46 23.44 3.69
C CYS A 21 8.76 23.40 4.51
N ALA A 22 8.75 23.93 5.72
CA ALA A 22 9.85 23.81 6.67
C ALA A 22 9.97 22.41 7.26
N GLY A 23 8.83 21.69 7.44
CA GLY A 23 8.76 20.34 7.97
C GLY A 23 7.38 19.77 7.77
N ALA A 24 7.27 18.44 7.85
CA ALA A 24 5.99 17.74 7.84
C ALA A 24 6.01 16.58 8.85
N LYS A 25 4.86 16.34 9.46
CA LYS A 25 4.67 15.25 10.44
C LYS A 25 3.45 14.44 10.06
N VAL A 26 3.60 13.13 9.99
CA VAL A 26 2.47 12.23 9.77
C VAL A 26 1.61 12.19 11.04
N ARG A 27 0.30 12.35 10.84
CA ARG A 27 -0.71 12.37 11.91
C ARG A 27 -1.38 11.02 12.07
N CYS A 28 -1.79 10.40 10.98
CA CYS A 28 -2.41 9.08 11.00
C CYS A 28 -2.15 8.32 9.69
N ALA A 29 -2.31 7.02 9.79
CA ALA A 29 -2.29 6.08 8.69
C ALA A 29 -3.52 5.20 8.78
N ASP A 30 -4.25 5.01 7.68
CA ASP A 30 -5.43 4.17 7.60
C ASP A 30 -5.20 3.08 6.54
N LEU A 31 -5.50 1.83 6.87
CA LEU A 31 -5.44 0.75 5.88
C LEU A 31 -6.61 0.88 4.90
N LEU A 32 -6.29 1.10 3.62
CA LEU A 32 -7.29 1.19 2.55
C LEU A 32 -7.66 -0.17 1.99
N TYR A 33 -6.64 -0.99 1.72
CA TYR A 33 -6.81 -2.27 1.06
C TYR A 33 -5.61 -3.18 1.30
N THR A 34 -5.87 -4.50 1.25
CA THR A 34 -4.82 -5.53 1.24
C THR A 34 -5.04 -6.44 0.04
N TYR A 35 -4.06 -6.51 -0.83
CA TYR A 35 -4.02 -7.48 -1.92
C TYR A 35 -3.37 -8.76 -1.43
N ILE A 36 -3.97 -9.92 -1.77
CA ILE A 36 -3.47 -11.24 -1.42
C ILE A 36 -3.43 -12.08 -2.70
N ASP A 37 -2.26 -12.62 -2.99
CA ASP A 37 -2.10 -13.61 -4.04
C ASP A 37 -1.52 -14.91 -3.48
N VAL A 38 -1.95 -16.05 -4.02
CA VAL A 38 -1.57 -17.38 -3.53
C VAL A 38 -1.09 -18.20 -4.71
N GLU A 39 0.17 -18.56 -4.71
CA GLU A 39 0.79 -19.39 -5.75
C GLU A 39 1.41 -20.66 -5.15
N PRO A 40 1.30 -21.83 -5.80
CA PRO A 40 1.97 -23.03 -5.34
C PRO A 40 3.49 -22.89 -5.50
N VAL A 41 4.23 -23.39 -4.52
CA VAL A 41 5.68 -23.45 -4.62
C VAL A 41 6.07 -24.56 -5.59
N ALA A 42 6.90 -24.24 -6.59
CA ALA A 42 7.37 -25.22 -7.56
C ALA A 42 8.14 -26.36 -6.86
N PHE A 43 7.80 -27.60 -7.21
CA PHE A 43 8.43 -28.83 -6.68
C PHE A 43 8.25 -29.11 -5.18
N ASP A 44 7.46 -28.29 -4.45
CA ASP A 44 7.18 -28.49 -3.04
C ASP A 44 5.67 -28.61 -2.82
N ARG A 45 5.21 -29.83 -2.55
CA ARG A 45 3.79 -30.10 -2.34
C ARG A 45 3.33 -29.55 -1.00
N ASN A 46 2.11 -29.00 -0.98
CA ASN A 46 1.48 -28.42 0.19
C ASN A 46 2.16 -27.15 0.73
N HIS A 47 3.10 -26.53 -0.02
CA HIS A 47 3.61 -25.21 0.28
C HIS A 47 3.14 -24.20 -0.75
N TYR A 48 2.74 -23.04 -0.26
CA TYR A 48 2.20 -21.94 -1.06
C TYR A 48 2.93 -20.65 -0.72
N CYS A 49 3.27 -19.93 -1.77
CA CYS A 49 3.78 -18.57 -1.67
C CYS A 49 2.60 -17.60 -1.57
N ILE A 50 2.57 -16.81 -0.52
CA ILE A 50 1.55 -15.79 -0.29
C ILE A 50 2.18 -14.44 -0.50
N ASP A 51 1.76 -13.72 -1.52
CA ASP A 51 2.15 -12.35 -1.78
C ASP A 51 1.10 -11.40 -1.23
N LEU A 52 1.52 -10.55 -0.30
CA LEU A 52 0.67 -9.56 0.35
C LEU A 52 1.14 -8.16 -0.04
N THR A 53 0.20 -7.29 -0.40
CA THR A 53 0.48 -5.86 -0.58
C THR A 53 -0.56 -5.04 0.17
N PHE A 54 -0.08 -4.23 1.09
CA PHE A 54 -0.89 -3.35 1.94
C PHE A 54 -0.83 -1.93 1.39
N TYR A 55 -1.99 -1.27 1.32
CA TYR A 55 -2.14 0.10 0.85
C TYR A 55 -2.65 0.97 1.99
N TYR A 56 -1.86 1.95 2.42
CA TYR A 56 -2.18 2.84 3.53
C TYR A 56 -2.41 4.27 3.05
N ARG A 57 -3.54 4.87 3.44
CA ARG A 57 -3.71 6.32 3.33
C ARG A 57 -2.93 6.99 4.43
N ILE A 58 -2.10 7.94 4.07
CA ILE A 58 -1.29 8.72 5.00
C ILE A 58 -1.80 10.15 5.02
N LEU A 59 -2.11 10.64 6.22
CA LEU A 59 -2.43 12.04 6.45
C LEU A 59 -1.32 12.67 7.28
N ALA A 60 -0.78 13.79 6.81
CA ALA A 60 0.30 14.53 7.44
C ALA A 60 -0.03 16.00 7.52
N ASP A 61 0.65 16.71 8.39
CA ASP A 61 0.55 18.15 8.55
C ASP A 61 1.91 18.79 8.21
N ALA A 62 1.92 19.70 7.25
CA ALA A 62 3.10 20.46 6.84
C ALA A 62 3.12 21.84 7.48
N THR A 63 4.27 22.25 7.96
CA THR A 63 4.48 23.61 8.49
C THR A 63 5.02 24.52 7.37
N VAL A 64 4.18 25.45 6.93
CA VAL A 64 4.53 26.45 5.92
C VAL A 64 4.57 27.83 6.57
N GLY A 65 5.78 28.33 6.84
CA GLY A 65 5.97 29.61 7.53
C GLY A 65 5.43 29.63 8.96
N VAL A 66 4.83 30.76 9.37
CA VAL A 66 4.28 31.00 10.71
C VAL A 66 2.80 30.65 10.80
N ASN A 67 2.20 30.18 9.72
CA ASN A 67 0.77 29.94 9.57
C ASN A 67 0.35 28.55 10.13
N ARG A 68 -0.96 28.32 10.09
CA ARG A 68 -1.55 27.01 10.49
C ARG A 68 -0.94 25.88 9.64
N PRO A 69 -0.78 24.68 10.23
CA PRO A 69 -0.37 23.50 9.49
C PRO A 69 -1.31 23.24 8.31
N VAL A 70 -0.75 22.86 7.18
CA VAL A 70 -1.49 22.50 5.97
C VAL A 70 -1.52 20.98 5.88
N ALA A 71 -2.72 20.43 5.66
CA ALA A 71 -2.90 18.99 5.54
C ALA A 71 -2.30 18.45 4.23
N LEU A 72 -1.56 17.37 4.33
CA LEU A 72 -1.03 16.58 3.22
C LEU A 72 -1.71 15.22 3.19
N GLN A 73 -1.94 14.71 1.99
CA GLN A 73 -2.51 13.38 1.78
C GLN A 73 -1.65 12.59 0.77
N GLY A 74 -1.50 11.29 1.05
CA GLY A 74 -0.77 10.40 0.17
C GLY A 74 -1.03 8.94 0.46
N LEU A 75 -0.36 8.09 -0.31
CA LEU A 75 -0.40 6.64 -0.25
C LEU A 75 0.97 6.10 0.16
N ALA A 76 0.99 5.17 1.12
CA ALA A 76 2.16 4.32 1.37
C ALA A 76 1.81 2.87 1.04
N MET A 77 2.79 2.13 0.53
CA MET A 77 2.62 0.72 0.15
C MET A 77 3.69 -0.13 0.82
N PHE A 78 3.28 -1.31 1.27
CA PHE A 78 4.20 -2.31 1.81
C PHE A 78 3.85 -3.68 1.24
N SER A 79 4.86 -4.40 0.72
CA SER A 79 4.69 -5.74 0.20
C SER A 79 5.49 -6.74 1.04
N LYS A 80 4.88 -7.90 1.30
CA LYS A 80 5.49 -8.99 2.06
C LYS A 80 5.18 -10.31 1.37
N ARG A 81 6.18 -11.17 1.28
CA ARG A 81 6.03 -12.55 0.81
C ARG A 81 6.24 -13.51 1.97
N ALA A 82 5.36 -14.51 2.07
CA ALA A 82 5.47 -15.60 3.03
C ALA A 82 5.25 -16.94 2.34
N VAL A 83 5.91 -17.98 2.81
CA VAL A 83 5.66 -19.36 2.38
C VAL A 83 4.99 -20.10 3.53
N LEU A 84 3.79 -20.61 3.29
CA LEU A 84 3.00 -21.32 4.29
C LEU A 84 2.59 -22.70 3.78
N CYS A 85 2.41 -23.64 4.72
CA CYS A 85 1.81 -24.92 4.41
C CYS A 85 0.29 -24.72 4.25
N GLY A 86 -0.27 -25.32 3.21
CA GLY A 86 -1.71 -25.37 2.97
C GLY A 86 -2.14 -26.78 2.62
N GLU A 87 -3.36 -27.16 2.98
CA GLU A 87 -3.96 -28.40 2.53
C GLU A 87 -4.79 -28.13 1.28
N ASP A 88 -4.64 -28.99 0.26
CA ASP A 88 -5.53 -29.00 -0.90
C ASP A 88 -6.91 -29.42 -0.44
N SER A 89 -7.81 -28.48 -0.24
CA SER A 89 -9.17 -28.79 0.12
C SER A 89 -9.95 -29.26 -1.11
N ARG A 90 -10.58 -30.43 -1.02
CA ARG A 90 -11.57 -30.89 -2.01
C ARG A 90 -12.90 -30.13 -1.91
N ALA A 91 -12.98 -29.10 -1.11
CA ALA A 91 -14.17 -28.27 -0.97
C ALA A 91 -14.23 -27.24 -2.10
N HIS A 92 -15.34 -27.24 -2.83
CA HIS A 92 -15.64 -26.18 -3.80
C HIS A 92 -16.12 -24.96 -3.01
N ILE A 93 -15.24 -23.99 -2.80
CA ILE A 93 -15.60 -22.72 -2.16
C ILE A 93 -15.92 -21.72 -3.26
N TYR A 94 -17.17 -21.27 -3.31
CA TYR A 94 -17.59 -20.18 -4.20
C TYR A 94 -17.44 -18.86 -3.43
N THR A 95 -16.40 -18.11 -3.73
CA THR A 95 -16.23 -16.75 -3.23
C THR A 95 -16.46 -15.78 -4.37
N SER A 96 -17.30 -14.77 -4.14
CA SER A 96 -17.37 -13.61 -5.03
C SER A 96 -16.08 -12.80 -4.85
N ARG A 97 -15.09 -12.97 -5.72
CA ARG A 97 -13.94 -12.08 -5.78
C ARG A 97 -14.39 -10.82 -6.51
N THR A 98 -14.41 -9.70 -5.80
CA THR A 98 -14.44 -8.41 -6.46
C THR A 98 -13.08 -8.23 -7.12
N ARG A 99 -13.01 -8.36 -8.44
CA ARG A 99 -11.81 -8.05 -9.20
C ARG A 99 -11.60 -6.55 -9.21
N LEU A 100 -10.38 -6.12 -9.00
CA LEU A 100 -9.94 -4.72 -9.09
C LEU A 100 -10.14 -4.10 -10.50
N ASP A 101 -10.43 -4.89 -11.51
CA ASP A 101 -10.63 -4.45 -12.91
C ASP A 101 -12.10 -4.18 -13.29
N GLY A 102 -13.03 -4.30 -12.35
CA GLY A 102 -14.46 -4.03 -12.59
C GLY A 102 -15.14 -5.03 -13.53
N SER A 103 -14.49 -6.12 -13.92
CA SER A 103 -15.13 -7.16 -14.73
C SER A 103 -15.91 -8.12 -13.83
N ASP A 104 -17.24 -7.98 -13.79
CA ASP A 104 -18.19 -8.93 -13.22
C ASP A 104 -18.19 -10.24 -14.04
N GLY A 105 -17.11 -10.98 -13.96
CA GLY A 105 -17.04 -12.30 -14.54
C GLY A 105 -17.33 -13.36 -13.48
N LEU A 106 -18.40 -14.12 -13.67
CA LEU A 106 -18.61 -15.44 -13.04
C LEU A 106 -17.42 -16.34 -13.43
N SER A 107 -16.25 -16.06 -12.84
CA SER A 107 -15.09 -16.90 -13.01
C SER A 107 -15.31 -18.14 -12.16
N ARG A 108 -15.62 -19.24 -12.78
CA ARG A 108 -15.43 -20.58 -12.21
C ARG A 108 -13.92 -20.73 -11.95
N VAL A 109 -13.46 -20.19 -10.84
CA VAL A 109 -12.13 -20.53 -10.36
C VAL A 109 -12.26 -21.98 -9.91
N SER A 110 -11.69 -22.88 -10.67
CA SER A 110 -11.34 -24.21 -10.19
C SER A 110 -10.38 -23.95 -9.03
N ALA A 111 -10.92 -23.91 -7.81
CA ALA A 111 -10.13 -23.63 -6.62
C ALA A 111 -9.35 -24.88 -6.25
N THR A 112 -8.22 -25.06 -6.91
CA THR A 112 -7.21 -26.06 -6.55
C THR A 112 -6.24 -25.56 -5.48
N HIS A 113 -6.34 -24.27 -5.11
CA HIS A 113 -5.45 -23.63 -4.15
C HIS A 113 -6.17 -23.36 -2.82
N PRO A 114 -5.49 -23.46 -1.70
CA PRO A 114 -6.05 -23.12 -0.39
C PRO A 114 -6.39 -21.61 -0.33
N THR A 115 -7.34 -21.28 0.55
CA THR A 115 -7.70 -19.89 0.80
C THR A 115 -6.75 -19.30 1.85
N ALA A 116 -6.08 -18.21 1.52
CA ALA A 116 -5.33 -17.44 2.48
C ALA A 116 -6.21 -16.33 3.09
N VAL A 117 -6.13 -16.19 4.40
CA VAL A 117 -6.78 -15.11 5.16
C VAL A 117 -5.70 -14.32 5.89
N VAL A 118 -5.78 -13.00 5.81
CA VAL A 118 -4.92 -12.10 6.57
C VAL A 118 -5.77 -11.23 7.48
N GLU A 119 -5.40 -11.19 8.76
CA GLU A 119 -5.97 -10.28 9.74
C GLU A 119 -4.96 -9.16 9.99
N VAL A 120 -5.40 -7.92 9.90
CA VAL A 120 -4.56 -6.74 10.02
C VAL A 120 -5.11 -5.84 11.12
N LEU A 121 -4.23 -5.39 12.01
CA LEU A 121 -4.56 -4.35 12.97
C LEU A 121 -4.39 -2.96 12.33
N ASP A 122 -5.08 -1.97 12.89
CA ASP A 122 -4.92 -0.59 12.46
C ASP A 122 -3.45 -0.13 12.64
N PRO A 123 -2.87 0.51 11.61
CA PRO A 123 -1.48 0.91 11.66
C PRO A 123 -1.28 2.05 12.67
N MET A 124 -0.20 1.98 13.44
CA MET A 124 0.24 3.05 14.34
C MET A 124 1.43 3.78 13.73
N VAL A 125 1.34 5.10 13.62
CA VAL A 125 2.46 5.93 13.17
C VAL A 125 3.49 6.04 14.30
N LEU A 126 4.67 5.46 14.08
CA LEU A 126 5.78 5.49 15.03
C LEU A 126 6.68 6.71 14.80
N SER A 127 7.00 7.00 13.56
CA SER A 127 7.83 8.14 13.19
C SER A 127 7.56 8.61 11.75
N SER A 128 8.02 9.83 11.45
CA SER A 128 8.03 10.34 10.07
C SER A 128 9.23 11.27 9.86
N LYS A 129 9.79 11.26 8.65
CA LYS A 129 10.90 12.12 8.28
C LYS A 129 10.80 12.55 6.83
N ILE A 130 11.42 13.69 6.52
CA ILE A 130 11.57 14.16 5.15
C ILE A 130 12.98 13.84 4.69
N ARG A 131 13.12 13.29 3.49
CA ARG A 131 14.39 13.02 2.82
C ARG A 131 14.43 13.79 1.50
N GLN A 132 15.60 14.21 1.05
CA GLN A 132 15.78 14.69 -0.31
C GLN A 132 15.67 13.51 -1.28
N GLY A 133 14.90 13.67 -2.36
CA GLY A 133 14.72 12.66 -3.38
C GLY A 133 16.03 12.40 -4.14
N HIS A 134 16.26 11.15 -4.53
CA HIS A 134 17.35 10.74 -5.40
C HIS A 134 16.79 10.30 -6.75
N CYS A 135 17.42 10.70 -7.85
CA CYS A 135 16.96 10.52 -9.24
C CYS A 135 16.91 9.07 -9.79
N HIS A 136 16.91 8.03 -8.96
CA HIS A 136 17.03 6.64 -9.45
C HIS A 136 16.04 5.64 -8.81
N GLU A 137 14.97 6.09 -8.17
CA GLU A 137 13.98 5.15 -7.63
C GLU A 137 13.00 4.71 -8.72
N GLN A 138 12.66 3.42 -8.71
CA GLN A 138 11.68 2.83 -9.62
C GLN A 138 10.32 3.52 -9.43
N VAL A 139 9.68 3.86 -10.54
CA VAL A 139 8.31 4.37 -10.53
C VAL A 139 7.40 3.28 -9.96
N ALA A 140 6.73 3.57 -8.87
CA ALA A 140 5.79 2.63 -8.27
C ALA A 140 4.57 2.43 -9.18
N GLN A 141 4.23 1.18 -9.42
CA GLN A 141 2.99 0.83 -10.12
C GLN A 141 1.86 0.74 -9.08
N ILE A 142 0.98 1.73 -9.09
CA ILE A 142 -0.18 1.79 -8.20
C ILE A 142 -1.42 1.36 -9.00
N PRO A 143 -2.21 0.38 -8.51
CA PRO A 143 -3.44 -0.04 -9.17
C PRO A 143 -4.42 1.14 -9.34
N PRO A 144 -5.09 1.27 -10.51
CA PRO A 144 -6.02 2.37 -10.78
C PRO A 144 -7.15 2.50 -9.75
N CYS A 145 -7.64 1.39 -9.21
CA CYS A 145 -8.67 1.38 -8.17
C CYS A 145 -8.20 2.03 -6.86
N ILE A 146 -6.90 1.91 -6.51
CA ILE A 146 -6.32 2.58 -5.34
C ILE A 146 -6.14 4.07 -5.65
N CYS A 147 -5.65 4.41 -6.85
CA CYS A 147 -5.57 5.82 -7.27
C CYS A 147 -6.92 6.53 -7.20
N GLY A 148 -8.01 5.85 -7.59
CA GLY A 148 -9.38 6.39 -7.54
C GLY A 148 -9.94 6.67 -6.14
N LEU A 149 -9.24 6.27 -5.08
CA LEU A 149 -9.60 6.60 -3.69
C LEU A 149 -9.07 7.98 -3.24
N PHE A 150 -8.33 8.65 -4.12
CA PHE A 150 -7.78 9.99 -3.88
C PHE A 150 -8.43 10.98 -4.84
N ASP A 151 -8.69 12.20 -4.35
CA ASP A 151 -9.32 13.26 -5.13
C ASP A 151 -8.40 13.84 -6.21
N GLU A 152 -7.09 13.61 -6.08
CA GLU A 152 -6.05 14.07 -6.99
C GLU A 152 -5.11 12.96 -7.40
N GLU A 153 -4.39 13.16 -8.49
CA GLU A 153 -3.35 12.26 -8.96
C GLU A 153 -2.20 12.12 -7.95
N LEU A 154 -1.76 10.90 -7.70
CA LEU A 154 -0.61 10.59 -6.86
C LEU A 154 0.69 10.78 -7.65
N VAL A 155 1.67 11.46 -7.06
CA VAL A 155 2.98 11.68 -7.64
C VAL A 155 3.83 10.42 -7.42
N THR A 156 3.99 9.63 -8.47
CA THR A 156 4.80 8.40 -8.45
C THR A 156 6.25 8.62 -8.88
N SER A 157 6.53 9.76 -9.51
CA SER A 157 7.89 10.17 -9.88
C SER A 157 8.63 10.77 -8.69
N ASP A 158 9.96 10.89 -8.82
CA ASP A 158 10.77 11.50 -7.78
C ASP A 158 10.51 13.01 -7.69
N GLY A 159 9.91 13.42 -6.57
CA GLY A 159 9.88 14.82 -6.16
C GLY A 159 11.23 15.24 -5.56
N ASN A 160 11.44 16.57 -5.42
CA ASN A 160 12.64 17.11 -4.77
C ASN A 160 12.77 16.63 -3.32
N ARG A 161 11.64 16.35 -2.66
CA ARG A 161 11.57 15.88 -1.28
C ARG A 161 10.59 14.71 -1.16
N GLN A 162 10.93 13.78 -0.31
CA GLN A 162 10.14 12.57 -0.04
C GLN A 162 9.73 12.55 1.42
N LEU A 163 8.46 12.23 1.69
CA LEU A 163 7.98 11.93 3.03
C LEU A 163 8.10 10.43 3.27
N LEU A 164 8.77 10.06 4.35
CA LEU A 164 8.90 8.67 4.81
C LEU A 164 8.13 8.51 6.12
N VAL A 165 7.49 7.36 6.30
CA VAL A 165 6.75 7.00 7.50
C VAL A 165 7.18 5.62 8.01
N THR A 166 7.23 5.47 9.32
CA THR A 166 7.41 4.19 10.02
C THR A 166 6.11 3.83 10.72
N LEU A 167 5.61 2.65 10.44
CA LEU A 167 4.35 2.11 10.98
C LEU A 167 4.59 0.92 11.91
#